data_27e7edc77ee3fecbd3b636c19b935bce
#
_entry.id   27e7edc77ee3fecbd3b636c19b935bce
#
_cell.length_a   1.000
_cell.length_b   1.000
_cell.length_c   1.000
_cell.angle_alpha   90.00
_cell.angle_beta   90.00
_cell.angle_gamma   90.00
#
_symmetry.space_group_name_H-M   'P 1'
#
loop_
_entity.id
_entity.type
_entity.pdbx_description
1 polymer ?
#
loop_
_entity_poly.entity_id
_entity_poly.type
_entity_poly.pdbx_seq_one_letter_code
_entity_poly.pdbx_strand_id
1 'polypeptide(L)'
;MCERAKEFSESVFYKIFTFVHQKVATRMRAKDHHEDDDEEEEQDAVMRSRLLSLTHKSLSPGQTRLVSSLISNNKSIQSAIDVANESAKSASFSTADDVVPKLTYYSAWFCPFAHRATLALERHRSRVQYEWVESLGWEKRAKTKEEIRTKHENWYHYKSPDLLKANPLGMVPTIKDESGNVITESIVCIQYVDEIVGGGEEPILAKTAHERAQERVMADYVAKTVCSKYYSVLVRQEEAEQLEAFGEIEKAIEKFATHLVDDIAAGKEKCGPFFNGRQTPGLVDLTLFPWAWRLPVFETHRDERFKIDPKKSTGLGKYARWLRAMCERQDVLRTLPNWEEYLQHIQRYADGSARSKVANAVRDGRGAHEYDDEKDDVKE
;
A
#
# COMPACT_ATOMS: atom_id res chain seq x y z
N MET A 1 7.39 -25.51 23.96
CA MET A 1 7.82 -24.20 24.48
C MET A 1 8.52 -23.34 23.42
N CYS A 2 9.25 -23.91 22.45
CA CYS A 2 9.98 -23.17 21.45
C CYS A 2 9.09 -22.54 20.34
N GLU A 3 7.96 -23.17 19.97
CA GLU A 3 7.06 -22.66 18.94
C GLU A 3 6.22 -21.46 19.42
N ARG A 4 5.67 -21.51 20.64
CA ARG A 4 4.94 -20.35 21.21
C ARG A 4 5.82 -19.12 21.39
N ALA A 5 7.11 -19.30 21.65
CA ALA A 5 8.07 -18.18 21.72
C ALA A 5 8.35 -17.57 20.34
N LYS A 6 8.31 -18.35 19.25
CA LYS A 6 8.44 -17.87 17.88
C LYS A 6 7.19 -17.10 17.41
N GLU A 7 6.00 -17.65 17.66
CA GLU A 7 4.73 -16.98 17.29
C GLU A 7 4.53 -15.67 18.06
N PHE A 8 4.90 -15.65 19.34
CA PHE A 8 4.88 -14.43 20.15
C PHE A 8 5.92 -13.41 19.67
N SER A 9 7.12 -13.85 19.27
CA SER A 9 8.17 -13.00 18.68
C SER A 9 7.73 -12.40 17.36
N GLU A 10 7.08 -13.15 16.49
CA GLU A 10 6.59 -12.65 15.18
C GLU A 10 5.43 -11.66 15.35
N SER A 11 4.49 -11.89 16.28
CA SER A 11 3.40 -10.96 16.57
C SER A 11 3.89 -9.67 17.23
N VAL A 12 4.83 -9.76 18.17
CA VAL A 12 5.46 -8.60 18.82
C VAL A 12 6.34 -7.85 17.82
N PHE A 13 7.09 -8.57 16.97
CA PHE A 13 7.89 -7.96 15.92
C PHE A 13 7.01 -7.19 14.91
N TYR A 14 5.87 -7.76 14.52
CA TYR A 14 4.92 -7.08 13.63
C TYR A 14 4.32 -5.82 14.27
N LYS A 15 3.95 -5.86 15.55
CA LYS A 15 3.42 -4.70 16.29
C LYS A 15 4.50 -3.62 16.51
N ILE A 16 5.71 -4.01 16.85
CA ILE A 16 6.86 -3.08 16.99
C ILE A 16 7.23 -2.51 15.63
N PHE A 17 7.24 -3.32 14.58
CA PHE A 17 7.51 -2.91 13.21
C PHE A 17 6.47 -1.89 12.72
N THR A 18 5.16 -2.15 12.92
CA THR A 18 4.08 -1.22 12.57
C THR A 18 4.19 0.08 13.36
N PHE A 19 4.49 0.03 14.65
CA PHE A 19 4.63 1.21 15.51
C PHE A 19 5.86 2.06 15.15
N VAL A 20 7.02 1.46 14.91
CA VAL A 20 8.24 2.16 14.47
C VAL A 20 8.01 2.82 13.11
N HIS A 21 7.37 2.12 12.18
CA HIS A 21 7.05 2.66 10.85
C HIS A 21 6.09 3.84 10.88
N GLN A 22 5.05 3.80 11.72
CA GLN A 22 4.13 4.92 11.87
C GLN A 22 4.86 6.18 12.35
N LYS A 23 5.75 6.05 13.33
CA LYS A 23 6.52 7.17 13.89
C LYS A 23 7.54 7.74 12.90
N VAL A 24 8.23 6.88 12.14
CA VAL A 24 9.16 7.31 11.08
C VAL A 24 8.41 8.06 9.97
N ALA A 25 7.26 7.57 9.53
CA ALA A 25 6.44 8.24 8.52
C ALA A 25 5.88 9.60 9.00
N THR A 26 5.46 9.69 10.27
CA THR A 26 4.99 10.95 10.87
C THR A 26 6.14 11.96 10.99
N ARG A 27 7.34 11.50 11.38
CA ARG A 27 8.54 12.35 11.54
C ARG A 27 9.09 12.86 10.20
N MET A 28 9.02 12.05 9.13
CA MET A 28 9.40 12.49 7.79
C MET A 28 8.46 13.56 7.22
N ARG A 29 7.17 13.53 7.56
CA ARG A 29 6.21 14.59 7.22
C ARG A 29 6.42 15.88 8.01
N ALA A 30 6.88 15.79 9.25
CA ALA A 30 7.18 16.96 10.11
C ALA A 30 8.47 17.71 9.70
N LYS A 31 9.45 17.02 9.09
CA LYS A 31 10.69 17.66 8.60
C LYS A 31 10.51 18.58 7.38
N ASP A 32 9.37 18.54 6.72
CA ASP A 32 9.03 19.50 5.65
C ASP A 32 8.60 20.88 6.22
N HIS A 33 8.48 21.02 7.56
CA HIS A 33 8.28 22.28 8.26
C HIS A 33 9.43 22.47 9.26
N HIS A 34 10.28 23.48 9.02
CA HIS A 34 11.42 23.87 9.85
C HIS A 34 11.06 23.97 11.33
N GLU A 35 11.63 23.09 12.17
CA GLU A 35 11.68 23.24 13.63
C GLU A 35 13.03 22.75 14.16
N ASP A 36 13.49 23.37 15.25
CA ASP A 36 14.86 23.40 15.77
C ASP A 36 15.43 22.06 16.27
N ASP A 37 16.77 21.89 16.13
CA ASP A 37 17.53 20.66 16.43
C ASP A 37 17.52 20.22 17.91
N ASP A 38 17.23 21.11 18.87
CA ASP A 38 17.27 20.82 20.31
C ASP A 38 16.05 20.03 20.82
N GLU A 39 14.90 20.11 20.14
CA GLU A 39 13.71 19.29 20.47
C GLU A 39 13.84 17.82 20.01
N GLU A 40 14.78 17.53 19.14
CA GLU A 40 14.99 16.21 18.54
C GLU A 40 15.60 15.20 19.53
N GLU A 41 16.55 15.63 20.38
CA GLU A 41 17.19 14.77 21.40
C GLU A 41 16.22 14.45 22.55
N GLU A 42 15.38 15.37 22.95
CA GLU A 42 14.40 15.15 24.03
C GLU A 42 13.28 14.20 23.60
N GLN A 43 12.81 14.28 22.35
CA GLN A 43 11.81 13.37 21.80
C GLN A 43 12.35 11.95 21.62
N ASP A 44 13.63 11.77 21.26
CA ASP A 44 14.27 10.47 21.17
C ASP A 44 14.44 9.80 22.55
N ALA A 45 14.79 10.58 23.58
CA ALA A 45 14.88 10.07 24.95
C ALA A 45 13.50 9.63 25.49
N VAL A 46 12.46 10.40 25.23
CA VAL A 46 11.06 10.06 25.58
C VAL A 46 10.59 8.82 24.82
N MET A 47 10.95 8.67 23.56
CA MET A 47 10.57 7.51 22.74
C MET A 47 11.27 6.23 23.23
N ARG A 48 12.57 6.29 23.56
CA ARG A 48 13.31 5.17 24.17
C ARG A 48 12.71 4.76 25.51
N SER A 49 12.35 5.74 26.35
CA SER A 49 11.70 5.51 27.63
C SER A 49 10.33 4.85 27.50
N ARG A 50 9.51 5.27 26.54
CA ARG A 50 8.19 4.66 26.25
C ARG A 50 8.28 3.25 25.68
N LEU A 51 9.23 2.99 24.76
CA LEU A 51 9.48 1.64 24.24
C LEU A 51 9.91 0.68 25.36
N LEU A 52 10.81 1.12 26.25
CA LEU A 52 11.23 0.36 27.41
C LEU A 52 10.07 0.13 28.39
N SER A 53 9.18 1.09 28.60
CA SER A 53 8.02 0.95 29.49
C SER A 53 6.96 0.00 28.94
N LEU A 54 6.77 -0.08 27.62
CA LEU A 54 5.86 -1.03 26.97
C LEU A 54 6.39 -2.46 27.01
N THR A 55 7.72 -2.64 26.93
CA THR A 55 8.36 -3.94 27.06
C THR A 55 8.34 -4.48 28.50
N HIS A 56 8.39 -3.60 29.51
CA HIS A 56 8.35 -4.01 30.93
C HIS A 56 6.98 -4.50 31.42
N LYS A 57 5.89 -4.14 30.76
CA LYS A 57 4.53 -4.50 31.21
C LYS A 57 4.04 -5.87 30.76
N SER A 58 4.71 -6.51 29.75
CA SER A 58 4.21 -7.73 29.13
C SER A 58 5.27 -8.81 28.85
N LEU A 59 6.53 -8.59 29.18
CA LEU A 59 7.63 -9.50 28.88
C LEU A 59 8.30 -10.05 30.14
N SER A 60 8.75 -11.31 30.08
CA SER A 60 9.57 -11.91 31.13
C SER A 60 10.97 -11.26 31.18
N PRO A 61 11.70 -11.32 32.31
CA PRO A 61 13.03 -10.70 32.46
C PRO A 61 14.06 -11.14 31.41
N GLY A 62 13.96 -12.35 30.89
CA GLY A 62 14.82 -12.85 29.81
C GLY A 62 14.47 -12.24 28.45
N GLN A 63 13.20 -12.03 28.17
CA GLN A 63 12.71 -11.41 26.93
C GLN A 63 13.01 -9.91 26.92
N THR A 64 12.92 -9.23 28.06
CA THR A 64 13.29 -7.82 28.20
C THR A 64 14.78 -7.61 27.89
N ARG A 65 15.67 -8.49 28.39
CA ARG A 65 17.11 -8.43 28.06
C ARG A 65 17.38 -8.64 26.56
N LEU A 66 16.66 -9.58 25.93
CA LEU A 66 16.80 -9.84 24.49
C LEU A 66 16.37 -8.64 23.65
N VAL A 67 15.25 -8.03 23.98
CA VAL A 67 14.73 -6.82 23.28
C VAL A 67 15.66 -5.64 23.50
N SER A 68 16.14 -5.41 24.72
CA SER A 68 17.12 -4.36 25.01
C SER A 68 18.45 -4.56 24.26
N SER A 69 18.92 -5.81 24.16
CA SER A 69 20.11 -6.15 23.37
C SER A 69 19.90 -5.97 21.86
N LEU A 70 18.72 -6.30 21.34
CA LEU A 70 18.38 -6.07 19.92
C LEU A 70 18.29 -4.58 19.58
N ILE A 71 17.77 -3.75 20.50
CA ILE A 71 17.69 -2.29 20.32
C ILE A 71 19.10 -1.66 20.44
N SER A 72 19.95 -2.15 21.35
CA SER A 72 21.28 -1.60 21.59
C SER A 72 22.32 -2.02 20.56
N ASN A 73 22.17 -3.22 19.97
CA ASN A 73 23.16 -3.82 19.04
C ASN A 73 22.77 -3.66 17.56
N ASN A 74 21.65 -3.04 17.26
CA ASN A 74 21.20 -2.93 15.88
C ASN A 74 21.85 -1.76 15.16
N LYS A 75 23.14 -1.96 14.78
CA LYS A 75 23.87 -1.08 13.83
C LYS A 75 23.10 -0.85 12.53
N SER A 76 22.16 -1.74 12.17
CA SER A 76 21.30 -1.61 10.99
C SER A 76 20.31 -0.47 11.10
N ILE A 77 19.78 -0.15 12.29
CA ILE A 77 18.89 0.99 12.48
C ILE A 77 19.71 2.29 12.40
N GLN A 78 20.86 2.35 13.03
CA GLN A 78 21.74 3.52 12.94
C GLN A 78 22.31 3.68 11.53
N SER A 79 22.72 2.60 10.86
CA SER A 79 23.16 2.62 9.47
C SER A 79 22.03 3.07 8.51
N ALA A 80 20.78 2.70 8.76
CA ALA A 80 19.65 3.16 7.95
C ALA A 80 19.38 4.66 8.13
N ILE A 81 19.55 5.18 9.35
CA ILE A 81 19.46 6.62 9.64
C ILE A 81 20.63 7.38 8.99
N ASP A 82 21.85 6.85 9.08
CA ASP A 82 23.05 7.46 8.51
C ASP A 82 23.00 7.47 6.97
N VAL A 83 22.52 6.38 6.35
CA VAL A 83 22.29 6.28 4.89
C VAL A 83 21.17 7.25 4.45
N ALA A 84 20.11 7.41 5.23
CA ALA A 84 19.06 8.39 4.94
C ALA A 84 19.59 9.83 5.01
N ASN A 85 20.46 10.12 5.98
CA ASN A 85 21.09 11.44 6.13
C ASN A 85 22.17 11.69 5.06
N GLU A 86 22.94 10.68 4.64
CA GLU A 86 23.91 10.81 3.53
C GLU A 86 23.21 10.93 2.18
N SER A 87 22.13 10.19 1.94
CA SER A 87 21.31 10.35 0.72
C SER A 87 20.68 11.74 0.62
N ALA A 88 20.35 12.36 1.74
CA ALA A 88 19.87 13.75 1.78
C ALA A 88 21.01 14.77 1.51
N LYS A 89 22.28 14.41 1.79
CA LYS A 89 23.45 15.29 1.55
C LYS A 89 24.08 15.08 0.16
N SER A 90 23.95 13.91 -0.45
CA SER A 90 24.56 13.59 -1.73
C SER A 90 23.67 13.89 -2.96
N ALA A 91 22.49 14.47 -2.77
CA ALA A 91 21.70 15.04 -3.85
C ALA A 91 22.36 16.37 -4.35
N SER A 92 23.64 16.31 -4.74
CA SER A 92 24.24 17.35 -5.55
C SER A 92 23.76 17.14 -6.99
N PHE A 93 22.78 17.94 -7.37
CA PHE A 93 22.27 18.09 -8.72
C PHE A 93 23.42 18.31 -9.71
N SER A 94 23.60 17.41 -10.66
CA SER A 94 24.47 17.64 -11.83
C SER A 94 23.76 18.58 -12.79
N THR A 95 24.50 19.55 -13.22
CA THR A 95 24.13 20.66 -14.10
C THR A 95 23.71 20.20 -15.50
N ALA A 96 22.68 20.83 -15.98
CA ALA A 96 22.24 21.22 -17.31
C ALA A 96 20.85 20.67 -17.69
N ASP A 97 19.88 21.56 -17.76
CA ASP A 97 18.64 21.54 -18.58
C ASP A 97 17.63 20.36 -18.46
N ASP A 98 17.71 19.51 -17.48
CA ASP A 98 16.62 18.56 -17.22
C ASP A 98 15.51 19.25 -16.43
N VAL A 99 14.52 19.79 -17.14
CA VAL A 99 13.28 20.32 -16.52
C VAL A 99 12.60 19.15 -15.79
N VAL A 100 12.64 19.19 -14.46
CA VAL A 100 11.97 18.17 -13.63
C VAL A 100 10.46 18.30 -13.86
N PRO A 101 9.79 17.24 -14.35
CA PRO A 101 8.35 17.27 -14.58
C PRO A 101 7.58 17.61 -13.30
N LYS A 102 6.60 18.52 -13.41
CA LYS A 102 5.70 18.89 -12.32
C LYS A 102 4.30 18.40 -12.61
N LEU A 103 3.71 17.73 -11.64
CA LEU A 103 2.42 17.08 -11.79
C LEU A 103 1.44 17.57 -10.72
N THR A 104 0.17 17.71 -11.05
CA THR A 104 -0.91 17.72 -10.07
C THR A 104 -1.46 16.32 -9.94
N TYR A 105 -1.42 15.78 -8.73
CA TYR A 105 -1.83 14.41 -8.44
C TYR A 105 -3.09 14.37 -7.58
N TYR A 106 -4.23 14.13 -8.22
CA TYR A 106 -5.51 13.94 -7.54
C TYR A 106 -5.57 12.53 -6.99
N SER A 107 -5.66 12.42 -5.68
CA SER A 107 -5.52 11.18 -4.94
C SER A 107 -6.53 11.06 -3.79
N ALA A 108 -6.46 9.95 -3.07
CA ALA A 108 -7.11 9.77 -1.78
C ALA A 108 -6.23 8.83 -0.93
N TRP A 109 -5.90 9.25 0.27
CA TRP A 109 -4.96 8.55 1.15
C TRP A 109 -5.32 7.08 1.40
N PHE A 110 -6.61 6.76 1.41
CA PHE A 110 -7.13 5.41 1.65
C PHE A 110 -7.22 4.55 0.39
N CYS A 111 -7.23 5.14 -0.80
CA CYS A 111 -7.55 4.43 -2.04
C CYS A 111 -6.39 3.54 -2.51
N PRO A 112 -6.56 2.20 -2.61
CA PRO A 112 -5.48 1.34 -3.08
C PRO A 112 -5.17 1.52 -4.57
N PHE A 113 -6.13 1.97 -5.38
CA PHE A 113 -5.86 2.31 -6.78
C PHE A 113 -4.95 3.54 -6.90
N ALA A 114 -5.22 4.58 -6.10
CA ALA A 114 -4.36 5.76 -6.05
C ALA A 114 -2.97 5.39 -5.49
N HIS A 115 -2.90 4.53 -4.48
CA HIS A 115 -1.64 4.08 -3.91
C HIS A 115 -0.67 3.48 -4.95
N ARG A 116 -1.16 2.88 -6.05
CA ARG A 116 -0.33 2.43 -7.18
C ARG A 116 0.48 3.57 -7.79
N ALA A 117 -0.18 4.69 -8.08
CA ALA A 117 0.49 5.87 -8.64
C ALA A 117 1.40 6.53 -7.60
N THR A 118 0.99 6.56 -6.31
CA THR A 118 1.84 7.07 -5.22
C THR A 118 3.16 6.30 -5.14
N LEU A 119 3.13 4.97 -5.26
CA LEU A 119 4.34 4.14 -5.28
C LEU A 119 5.29 4.52 -6.42
N ALA A 120 4.77 4.78 -7.62
CA ALA A 120 5.58 5.19 -8.75
C ALA A 120 6.18 6.59 -8.55
N LEU A 121 5.38 7.55 -8.05
CA LEU A 121 5.83 8.91 -7.74
C LEU A 121 6.94 8.90 -6.67
N GLU A 122 6.76 8.14 -5.59
CA GLU A 122 7.76 8.03 -4.53
C GLU A 122 9.01 7.25 -4.95
N ARG A 123 8.91 6.31 -5.91
CA ARG A 123 10.06 5.68 -6.55
C ARG A 123 10.92 6.70 -7.26
N HIS A 124 10.31 7.61 -7.97
CA HIS A 124 10.98 8.62 -8.80
C HIS A 124 10.98 10.02 -8.16
N ARG A 125 10.85 10.11 -6.84
CA ARG A 125 10.74 11.38 -6.09
C ARG A 125 11.87 12.39 -6.38
N SER A 126 13.07 11.93 -6.68
CA SER A 126 14.18 12.81 -7.04
C SER A 126 14.12 13.34 -8.48
N ARG A 127 13.23 12.80 -9.33
CA ARG A 127 13.14 13.09 -10.78
C ARG A 127 11.78 13.61 -11.22
N VAL A 128 10.79 13.65 -10.31
CA VAL A 128 9.45 14.19 -10.55
C VAL A 128 8.99 14.96 -9.33
N GLN A 129 8.42 16.13 -9.55
CA GLN A 129 7.73 16.89 -8.49
C GLN A 129 6.23 16.72 -8.67
N TYR A 130 5.50 16.58 -7.58
CA TYR A 130 4.06 16.52 -7.63
C TYR A 130 3.40 17.23 -6.46
N GLU A 131 2.27 17.86 -6.74
CA GLU A 131 1.36 18.41 -5.76
C GLU A 131 0.27 17.37 -5.46
N TRP A 132 0.18 16.90 -4.22
CA TRP A 132 -0.89 16.02 -3.77
C TRP A 132 -2.17 16.81 -3.54
N VAL A 133 -3.24 16.42 -4.21
CA VAL A 133 -4.59 16.98 -4.00
C VAL A 133 -5.48 15.87 -3.44
N GLU A 134 -5.81 15.95 -2.13
CA GLU A 134 -6.77 15.04 -1.54
C GLU A 134 -8.15 15.27 -2.15
N SER A 135 -8.67 14.29 -2.86
CA SER A 135 -9.78 14.48 -3.80
C SER A 135 -11.03 13.70 -3.49
N LEU A 136 -10.94 12.72 -2.58
CA LEU A 136 -12.09 11.93 -2.11
C LEU A 136 -12.19 11.98 -0.60
N GLY A 137 -13.43 12.03 -0.14
CA GLY A 137 -13.79 11.89 1.26
C GLY A 137 -15.11 11.12 1.40
N TRP A 138 -15.62 11.06 2.62
CA TRP A 138 -16.92 10.49 2.89
C TRP A 138 -17.87 11.54 3.41
N GLU A 139 -19.08 11.54 2.87
CA GLU A 139 -20.16 12.40 3.31
C GLU A 139 -21.44 11.59 3.59
N LYS A 140 -22.26 12.10 4.47
CA LYS A 140 -23.64 11.63 4.66
C LYS A 140 -24.56 12.48 3.80
N ARG A 141 -25.47 11.82 3.09
CA ARG A 141 -26.54 12.50 2.34
C ARG A 141 -27.89 12.29 2.99
N ALA A 142 -28.86 13.12 2.67
CA ALA A 142 -30.24 12.91 3.12
C ALA A 142 -30.73 11.53 2.66
N LYS A 143 -31.33 10.77 3.57
CA LYS A 143 -31.85 9.43 3.27
C LYS A 143 -32.99 9.51 2.25
N THR A 144 -32.93 8.68 1.23
CA THR A 144 -34.08 8.44 0.35
C THR A 144 -35.21 7.72 1.12
N LYS A 145 -36.44 7.72 0.59
CA LYS A 145 -37.56 7.02 1.23
C LYS A 145 -37.30 5.52 1.42
N GLU A 146 -36.51 4.91 0.55
CA GLU A 146 -36.10 3.51 0.65
C GLU A 146 -35.03 3.29 1.73
N GLU A 147 -34.09 4.20 1.85
CA GLU A 147 -33.02 4.15 2.84
C GLU A 147 -33.49 4.44 4.28
N ILE A 148 -34.61 5.15 4.44
CA ILE A 148 -35.26 5.36 5.77
C ILE A 148 -35.66 4.01 6.40
N ARG A 149 -35.89 2.97 5.58
CA ARG A 149 -36.21 1.62 6.05
C ARG A 149 -34.99 0.82 6.50
N THR A 150 -33.79 1.26 6.15
CA THR A 150 -32.54 0.61 6.58
C THR A 150 -32.07 1.20 7.91
N LYS A 151 -31.62 0.33 8.83
CA LYS A 151 -31.09 0.75 10.15
C LYS A 151 -29.74 1.45 10.06
N HIS A 152 -29.05 1.37 8.91
CA HIS A 152 -27.69 1.85 8.73
C HIS A 152 -27.66 3.19 8.01
N GLU A 153 -26.72 4.06 8.41
CA GLU A 153 -26.40 5.27 7.68
C GLU A 153 -25.55 4.90 6.46
N ASN A 154 -25.90 5.44 5.30
CA ASN A 154 -25.12 5.28 4.09
C ASN A 154 -24.06 6.37 3.97
N TRP A 155 -22.88 6.00 3.51
CA TRP A 155 -21.75 6.89 3.27
C TRP A 155 -21.43 6.95 1.79
N TYR A 156 -21.36 8.16 1.25
CA TYR A 156 -21.13 8.46 -0.15
C TYR A 156 -19.74 9.06 -0.33
N HIS A 157 -19.11 8.83 -1.46
CA HIS A 157 -17.87 9.53 -1.77
C HIS A 157 -18.16 11.00 -2.10
N TYR A 158 -17.61 11.91 -1.28
CA TYR A 158 -17.39 13.29 -1.70
C TYR A 158 -16.26 13.31 -2.74
N LYS A 159 -16.43 14.05 -3.82
CA LYS A 159 -15.42 14.26 -4.87
C LYS A 159 -15.08 15.75 -4.98
N SER A 160 -13.80 16.08 -4.93
CA SER A 160 -13.40 17.50 -5.03
C SER A 160 -13.79 18.09 -6.39
N PRO A 161 -14.21 19.39 -6.42
CA PRO A 161 -14.55 20.05 -7.68
C PRO A 161 -13.38 20.08 -8.69
N ASP A 162 -12.14 20.14 -8.21
CA ASP A 162 -10.97 20.17 -9.08
C ASP A 162 -10.68 18.80 -9.69
N LEU A 163 -10.92 17.70 -8.96
CA LEU A 163 -10.92 16.36 -9.54
C LEU A 163 -11.97 16.24 -10.65
N LEU A 164 -13.21 16.70 -10.41
CA LEU A 164 -14.29 16.61 -11.40
C LEU A 164 -14.03 17.44 -12.66
N LYS A 165 -13.31 18.57 -12.54
CA LYS A 165 -12.85 19.34 -13.70
C LYS A 165 -11.78 18.60 -14.51
N ALA A 166 -10.85 17.92 -13.83
CA ALA A 166 -9.77 17.19 -14.48
C ALA A 166 -10.26 15.85 -15.04
N ASN A 167 -11.08 15.13 -14.27
CA ASN A 167 -11.65 13.84 -14.62
C ASN A 167 -13.15 13.82 -14.27
N PRO A 168 -14.05 14.01 -15.25
CA PRO A 168 -15.50 14.03 -15.00
C PRO A 168 -16.06 12.76 -14.36
N LEU A 169 -15.37 11.61 -14.50
CA LEU A 169 -15.75 10.36 -13.80
C LEU A 169 -15.48 10.44 -12.30
N GLY A 170 -14.68 11.42 -11.84
CA GLY A 170 -14.34 11.60 -10.43
C GLY A 170 -13.60 10.42 -9.83
N MET A 171 -12.74 9.76 -10.60
CA MET A 171 -11.96 8.61 -10.16
C MET A 171 -10.52 9.00 -9.84
N VAL A 172 -9.94 8.37 -8.82
CA VAL A 172 -8.53 8.51 -8.46
C VAL A 172 -7.81 7.17 -8.65
N PRO A 173 -6.52 7.17 -9.07
CA PRO A 173 -5.67 8.32 -9.34
C PRO A 173 -6.05 9.06 -10.63
N THR A 174 -5.82 10.37 -10.62
CA THR A 174 -5.81 11.20 -11.81
C THR A 174 -4.56 12.07 -11.74
N ILE A 175 -3.74 12.08 -12.78
CA ILE A 175 -2.53 12.90 -12.88
C ILE A 175 -2.75 13.94 -13.95
N LYS A 176 -2.39 15.21 -13.70
CA LYS A 176 -2.39 16.28 -14.68
C LYS A 176 -0.98 16.86 -14.78
N ASP A 177 -0.44 16.96 -16.00
CA ASP A 177 0.85 17.59 -16.27
C ASP A 177 0.74 19.12 -16.43
N GLU A 178 1.89 19.78 -16.57
CA GLU A 178 1.97 21.25 -16.76
C GLU A 178 1.34 21.73 -18.09
N SER A 179 1.24 20.85 -19.08
CA SER A 179 0.58 21.14 -20.37
C SER A 179 -0.94 20.99 -20.28
N GLY A 180 -1.47 20.52 -19.16
CA GLY A 180 -2.88 20.27 -18.93
C GLY A 180 -3.37 18.90 -19.40
N ASN A 181 -2.47 18.01 -19.86
CA ASN A 181 -2.84 16.64 -20.21
C ASN A 181 -3.22 15.86 -18.96
N VAL A 182 -4.29 15.07 -19.06
CA VAL A 182 -4.82 14.28 -17.94
C VAL A 182 -4.62 12.80 -18.22
N ILE A 183 -4.05 12.12 -17.25
CA ILE A 183 -3.79 10.67 -17.26
C ILE A 183 -4.63 10.03 -16.17
N THR A 184 -5.41 9.03 -16.53
CA THR A 184 -6.25 8.22 -15.65
C THR A 184 -5.84 6.76 -15.73
N GLU A 185 -6.54 5.89 -15.03
CA GLU A 185 -6.24 4.46 -14.89
C GLU A 185 -4.93 4.18 -14.14
N SER A 186 -5.06 3.59 -12.97
CA SER A 186 -3.95 3.45 -12.00
C SER A 186 -2.72 2.72 -12.56
N ILE A 187 -2.92 1.71 -13.41
CA ILE A 187 -1.82 0.97 -14.05
C ILE A 187 -1.16 1.81 -15.15
N VAL A 188 -1.94 2.65 -15.83
CA VAL A 188 -1.41 3.62 -16.82
C VAL A 188 -0.63 4.71 -16.11
N CYS A 189 -1.12 5.22 -14.97
CA CYS A 189 -0.41 6.21 -14.16
C CYS A 189 0.97 5.72 -13.69
N ILE A 190 1.11 4.43 -13.29
CA ILE A 190 2.42 3.86 -12.96
C ILE A 190 3.37 3.98 -14.16
N GLN A 191 2.92 3.56 -15.34
CA GLN A 191 3.73 3.52 -16.56
C GLN A 191 4.10 4.95 -17.00
N TYR A 192 3.13 5.86 -16.98
CA TYR A 192 3.35 7.26 -17.35
C TYR A 192 4.43 7.91 -16.48
N VAL A 193 4.37 7.72 -15.15
CA VAL A 193 5.38 8.29 -14.24
C VAL A 193 6.77 7.73 -14.53
N ASP A 194 6.91 6.42 -14.80
CA ASP A 194 8.19 5.81 -15.14
C ASP A 194 8.74 6.31 -16.49
N GLU A 195 7.85 6.47 -17.48
CA GLU A 195 8.23 6.89 -18.84
C GLU A 195 8.66 8.37 -18.90
N ILE A 196 7.98 9.30 -18.21
CA ILE A 196 8.34 10.72 -18.23
C ILE A 196 9.69 11.04 -17.58
N VAL A 197 10.17 10.16 -16.68
CA VAL A 197 11.50 10.27 -16.06
C VAL A 197 12.55 9.39 -16.72
N GLY A 198 12.20 8.70 -17.81
CA GLY A 198 13.11 7.79 -18.53
C GLY A 198 13.50 6.56 -17.70
N GLY A 199 12.67 6.11 -16.76
CA GLY A 199 12.90 4.94 -15.89
C GLY A 199 13.91 5.16 -14.76
N GLY A 200 14.73 6.20 -14.81
CA GLY A 200 15.71 6.50 -13.77
C GLY A 200 16.71 5.37 -13.49
N GLU A 201 17.23 5.33 -12.26
CA GLU A 201 18.19 4.29 -11.82
C GLU A 201 17.49 2.95 -11.51
N GLU A 202 16.26 3.00 -11.01
CA GLU A 202 15.42 1.84 -10.70
C GLU A 202 14.13 1.85 -11.52
N PRO A 203 14.17 1.49 -12.82
CA PRO A 203 12.98 1.55 -13.67
C PRO A 203 11.90 0.57 -13.19
N ILE A 204 10.65 1.04 -13.22
CA ILE A 204 9.48 0.21 -12.92
C ILE A 204 9.18 -0.70 -14.10
N LEU A 205 9.24 -0.17 -15.32
CA LEU A 205 9.00 -0.95 -16.54
C LEU A 205 10.21 -1.81 -16.91
N ALA A 206 9.96 -3.02 -17.40
CA ALA A 206 10.99 -3.90 -17.90
C ALA A 206 11.67 -3.33 -19.16
N LYS A 207 12.91 -3.75 -19.43
CA LYS A 207 13.73 -3.21 -20.52
C LYS A 207 13.18 -3.54 -21.90
N THR A 208 12.77 -4.79 -22.13
CA THR A 208 12.32 -5.23 -23.44
C THR A 208 10.80 -5.11 -23.61
N ALA A 209 10.36 -4.91 -24.85
CA ALA A 209 8.93 -4.86 -25.17
C ALA A 209 8.21 -6.18 -24.81
N HIS A 210 8.91 -7.32 -24.96
CA HIS A 210 8.35 -8.63 -24.62
C HIS A 210 8.08 -8.76 -23.13
N GLU A 211 9.08 -8.43 -22.28
CA GLU A 211 8.93 -8.46 -20.83
C GLU A 211 7.84 -7.49 -20.36
N ARG A 212 7.80 -6.25 -20.89
CA ARG A 212 6.71 -5.29 -20.60
C ARG A 212 5.34 -5.85 -20.95
N ALA A 213 5.22 -6.57 -22.08
CA ALA A 213 3.94 -7.19 -22.46
C ALA A 213 3.54 -8.28 -21.46
N GLN A 214 4.48 -9.14 -21.05
CA GLN A 214 4.23 -10.17 -20.03
C GLN A 214 3.85 -9.57 -18.68
N GLU A 215 4.55 -8.51 -18.23
CA GLU A 215 4.22 -7.80 -17.00
C GLU A 215 2.81 -7.17 -17.06
N ARG A 216 2.39 -6.60 -18.19
CA ARG A 216 1.03 -6.06 -18.36
C ARG A 216 -0.04 -7.14 -18.27
N VAL A 217 0.19 -8.32 -18.86
CA VAL A 217 -0.73 -9.47 -18.75
C VAL A 217 -0.86 -9.92 -17.30
N MET A 218 0.24 -10.00 -16.56
CA MET A 218 0.19 -10.40 -15.15
C MET A 218 -0.39 -9.29 -14.27
N ALA A 219 -0.12 -8.03 -14.55
CA ALA A 219 -0.72 -6.89 -13.84
C ALA A 219 -2.26 -6.88 -14.00
N ASP A 220 -2.76 -7.12 -15.21
CA ASP A 220 -4.20 -7.30 -15.47
C ASP A 220 -4.77 -8.50 -14.71
N TYR A 221 -4.06 -9.63 -14.73
CA TYR A 221 -4.47 -10.83 -13.99
C TYR A 221 -4.61 -10.54 -12.48
N VAL A 222 -3.60 -10.00 -11.80
CA VAL A 222 -3.67 -9.72 -10.37
C VAL A 222 -4.71 -8.64 -10.04
N ALA A 223 -4.91 -7.68 -10.94
CA ALA A 223 -5.95 -6.66 -10.77
C ALA A 223 -7.36 -7.26 -10.76
N LYS A 224 -7.64 -8.21 -11.63
CA LYS A 224 -8.94 -8.88 -11.73
C LYS A 224 -9.17 -9.90 -10.63
N THR A 225 -8.14 -10.64 -10.24
CA THR A 225 -8.27 -11.79 -9.34
C THR A 225 -7.99 -11.50 -7.87
N VAL A 226 -7.02 -10.66 -7.55
CA VAL A 226 -6.74 -10.28 -6.15
C VAL A 226 -7.42 -8.96 -5.82
N CYS A 227 -7.14 -7.91 -6.61
CA CYS A 227 -7.58 -6.55 -6.26
C CYS A 227 -9.10 -6.39 -6.33
N SER A 228 -9.75 -6.99 -7.34
CA SER A 228 -11.20 -6.96 -7.45
C SER A 228 -11.87 -7.83 -6.38
N LYS A 229 -11.37 -9.04 -6.14
CA LYS A 229 -11.93 -9.98 -5.15
C LYS A 229 -11.77 -9.51 -3.69
N TYR A 230 -10.80 -8.66 -3.39
CA TYR A 230 -10.68 -7.98 -2.10
C TYR A 230 -11.99 -7.32 -1.68
N TYR A 231 -12.63 -6.59 -2.60
CA TYR A 231 -13.90 -5.96 -2.32
C TYR A 231 -15.06 -6.96 -2.24
N SER A 232 -14.99 -8.08 -2.93
CA SER A 232 -16.00 -9.14 -2.78
C SER A 232 -15.99 -9.71 -1.37
N VAL A 233 -14.81 -9.93 -0.77
CA VAL A 233 -14.71 -10.36 0.64
C VAL A 233 -15.25 -9.32 1.60
N LEU A 234 -15.05 -8.01 1.33
CA LEU A 234 -15.46 -6.94 2.24
C LEU A 234 -16.93 -6.53 2.10
N VAL A 235 -17.48 -6.53 0.89
CA VAL A 235 -18.79 -5.91 0.61
C VAL A 235 -19.92 -6.92 0.64
N ARG A 236 -19.67 -8.15 0.20
CA ARG A 236 -20.69 -9.22 0.24
C ARG A 236 -21.02 -9.57 1.69
N GLN A 237 -22.27 -9.93 1.94
CA GLN A 237 -22.77 -10.20 3.28
C GLN A 237 -22.89 -11.71 3.56
N GLU A 238 -23.00 -12.52 2.52
CA GLU A 238 -23.09 -13.98 2.66
C GLU A 238 -21.69 -14.59 2.87
N GLU A 239 -21.52 -15.28 4.00
CA GLU A 239 -20.24 -15.88 4.41
C GLU A 239 -19.69 -16.85 3.35
N ALA A 240 -20.53 -17.65 2.72
CA ALA A 240 -20.12 -18.58 1.67
C ALA A 240 -19.47 -17.85 0.47
N GLU A 241 -20.05 -16.72 0.06
CA GLU A 241 -19.50 -15.90 -1.03
C GLU A 241 -18.18 -15.21 -0.63
N GLN A 242 -18.05 -14.81 0.65
CA GLN A 242 -16.82 -14.24 1.16
C GLN A 242 -15.69 -15.26 1.17
N LEU A 243 -15.95 -16.48 1.65
CA LEU A 243 -14.97 -17.58 1.67
C LEU A 243 -14.57 -18.02 0.26
N GLU A 244 -15.52 -18.09 -0.67
CA GLU A 244 -15.23 -18.37 -2.08
C GLU A 244 -14.29 -17.32 -2.67
N ALA A 245 -14.62 -16.03 -2.50
CA ALA A 245 -13.80 -14.91 -2.97
C ALA A 245 -12.40 -14.92 -2.36
N PHE A 246 -12.29 -15.24 -1.07
CA PHE A 246 -10.99 -15.36 -0.40
C PHE A 246 -10.17 -16.54 -0.93
N GLY A 247 -10.80 -17.69 -1.16
CA GLY A 247 -10.12 -18.84 -1.78
C GLY A 247 -9.61 -18.54 -3.19
N GLU A 248 -10.33 -17.70 -3.96
CA GLU A 248 -9.86 -17.22 -5.27
C GLU A 248 -8.64 -16.27 -5.12
N ILE A 249 -8.62 -15.42 -4.10
CA ILE A 249 -7.45 -14.58 -3.77
C ILE A 249 -6.22 -15.45 -3.46
N GLU A 250 -6.36 -16.48 -2.61
CA GLU A 250 -5.26 -17.39 -2.30
C GLU A 250 -4.70 -18.07 -3.56
N LYS A 251 -5.57 -18.61 -4.41
CA LYS A 251 -5.16 -19.22 -5.69
C LYS A 251 -4.45 -18.23 -6.62
N ALA A 252 -4.92 -17.00 -6.67
CA ALA A 252 -4.32 -15.96 -7.49
C ALA A 252 -2.94 -15.55 -6.97
N ILE A 253 -2.78 -15.45 -5.64
CA ILE A 253 -1.49 -15.20 -4.97
C ILE A 253 -0.53 -16.37 -5.25
N GLU A 254 -0.96 -17.61 -5.18
CA GLU A 254 -0.13 -18.76 -5.51
C GLU A 254 0.35 -18.71 -6.96
N LYS A 255 -0.53 -18.36 -7.91
CA LYS A 255 -0.14 -18.17 -9.31
C LYS A 255 0.87 -17.02 -9.47
N PHE A 256 0.67 -15.87 -8.82
CA PHE A 256 1.68 -14.80 -8.80
C PHE A 256 3.01 -15.31 -8.24
N ALA A 257 2.98 -16.08 -7.16
CA ALA A 257 4.16 -16.61 -6.50
C ALA A 257 4.97 -17.61 -7.33
N THR A 258 4.40 -18.18 -8.41
CA THR A 258 5.18 -19.01 -9.36
C THR A 258 6.25 -18.21 -10.10
N HIS A 259 6.10 -16.89 -10.17
CA HIS A 259 7.06 -15.97 -10.77
C HIS A 259 8.09 -15.41 -9.77
N LEU A 260 7.94 -15.73 -8.47
CA LEU A 260 8.93 -15.38 -7.44
C LEU A 260 10.00 -16.45 -7.38
N VAL A 261 11.24 -16.05 -7.63
CA VAL A 261 12.38 -16.95 -7.72
C VAL A 261 12.91 -17.28 -6.32
N ASP A 262 13.22 -18.56 -6.07
CA ASP A 262 13.94 -18.96 -4.85
C ASP A 262 15.44 -18.97 -5.15
N ASP A 263 16.21 -18.10 -4.49
CA ASP A 263 17.68 -18.00 -4.64
C ASP A 263 18.40 -19.32 -4.37
N ILE A 264 17.86 -20.14 -3.46
CA ILE A 264 18.48 -21.40 -3.02
C ILE A 264 18.37 -22.51 -4.07
N ALA A 265 17.30 -22.53 -4.88
CA ALA A 265 17.04 -23.61 -5.83
C ALA A 265 17.63 -23.37 -7.23
N ALA A 266 17.93 -22.11 -7.57
CA ALA A 266 18.30 -21.74 -8.94
C ALA A 266 19.80 -21.66 -9.22
N GLY A 267 20.67 -21.75 -8.22
CA GLY A 267 22.13 -21.57 -8.38
C GLY A 267 22.52 -20.22 -9.00
N LYS A 268 21.59 -19.26 -9.02
CA LYS A 268 21.78 -17.93 -9.58
C LYS A 268 22.06 -16.95 -8.44
N GLU A 269 23.30 -16.54 -8.31
CA GLU A 269 23.77 -15.60 -7.26
C GLU A 269 23.15 -14.21 -7.28
N LYS A 270 22.17 -13.92 -8.13
CA LYS A 270 21.66 -12.55 -8.34
C LYS A 270 20.14 -12.46 -8.66
N CYS A 271 19.31 -13.34 -8.12
CA CYS A 271 17.86 -13.11 -8.23
C CYS A 271 17.37 -12.25 -7.07
N GLY A 272 16.55 -11.22 -7.39
CA GLY A 272 15.89 -10.39 -6.39
C GLY A 272 14.54 -10.99 -5.93
N PRO A 273 13.95 -10.44 -4.86
CA PRO A 273 12.73 -10.96 -4.27
C PRO A 273 11.44 -10.57 -5.02
N PHE A 274 11.56 -9.78 -6.09
CA PHE A 274 10.42 -9.21 -6.80
C PHE A 274 10.05 -10.02 -8.05
N PHE A 275 8.93 -9.67 -8.67
CA PHE A 275 8.38 -10.38 -9.81
C PHE A 275 9.45 -10.69 -10.89
N ASN A 276 9.46 -11.94 -11.37
CA ASN A 276 10.49 -12.48 -12.30
C ASN A 276 11.95 -12.35 -11.82
N GLY A 277 12.18 -12.34 -10.50
CA GLY A 277 13.52 -12.27 -9.91
C GLY A 277 14.20 -10.90 -10.06
N ARG A 278 13.42 -9.84 -10.25
CA ARG A 278 13.97 -8.47 -10.30
C ARG A 278 14.57 -8.06 -8.95
N GLN A 279 15.61 -7.22 -8.99
CA GLN A 279 16.24 -6.63 -7.80
C GLN A 279 15.42 -5.46 -7.23
N THR A 280 14.59 -4.84 -8.06
CA THR A 280 13.72 -3.73 -7.70
C THR A 280 12.28 -4.03 -8.15
N PRO A 281 11.26 -3.61 -7.40
CA PRO A 281 9.87 -3.86 -7.76
C PRO A 281 9.52 -3.29 -9.13
N GLY A 282 8.81 -4.07 -9.93
CA GLY A 282 8.30 -3.67 -11.24
C GLY A 282 6.79 -3.41 -11.26
N LEU A 283 6.24 -3.30 -12.47
CA LEU A 283 4.84 -3.00 -12.71
C LEU A 283 3.89 -3.94 -11.95
N VAL A 284 4.18 -5.24 -11.96
CA VAL A 284 3.32 -6.24 -11.30
C VAL A 284 3.35 -6.08 -9.78
N ASP A 285 4.54 -5.84 -9.23
CA ASP A 285 4.74 -5.64 -7.79
C ASP A 285 3.96 -4.40 -7.31
N LEU A 286 4.09 -3.27 -8.02
CA LEU A 286 3.37 -2.04 -7.68
C LEU A 286 1.85 -2.18 -7.91
N THR A 287 1.43 -3.02 -8.83
CA THR A 287 0.00 -3.30 -9.07
C THR A 287 -0.63 -4.08 -7.92
N LEU A 288 0.07 -5.09 -7.40
CA LEU A 288 -0.45 -5.98 -6.36
C LEU A 288 -0.31 -5.41 -4.94
N PHE A 289 0.81 -4.75 -4.65
CA PHE A 289 1.22 -4.37 -3.29
C PHE A 289 0.16 -3.59 -2.49
N PRO A 290 -0.56 -2.60 -3.04
CA PRO A 290 -1.57 -1.87 -2.29
C PRO A 290 -2.64 -2.77 -1.65
N TRP A 291 -3.04 -3.83 -2.31
CA TRP A 291 -3.99 -4.81 -1.76
C TRP A 291 -3.32 -5.83 -0.86
N ALA A 292 -2.14 -6.32 -1.25
CA ALA A 292 -1.37 -7.26 -0.44
C ALA A 292 -1.12 -6.73 0.99
N TRP A 293 -0.76 -5.46 1.09
CA TRP A 293 -0.59 -4.77 2.38
C TRP A 293 -1.91 -4.65 3.16
N ARG A 294 -3.05 -4.60 2.45
CA ARG A 294 -4.38 -4.42 3.04
C ARG A 294 -5.11 -5.72 3.37
N LEU A 295 -4.68 -6.88 2.88
CA LEU A 295 -5.36 -8.16 3.16
C LEU A 295 -5.61 -8.45 4.64
N PRO A 296 -4.72 -8.06 5.59
CA PRO A 296 -4.96 -8.28 7.02
C PRO A 296 -6.21 -7.60 7.60
N VAL A 297 -6.86 -6.66 6.89
CA VAL A 297 -8.14 -6.09 7.32
C VAL A 297 -9.23 -7.16 7.44
N PHE A 298 -9.11 -8.25 6.70
CA PHE A 298 -10.07 -9.35 6.77
C PHE A 298 -10.08 -10.02 8.13
N GLU A 299 -8.92 -10.18 8.78
CA GLU A 299 -8.84 -10.72 10.13
C GLU A 299 -9.61 -9.87 11.15
N THR A 300 -9.68 -8.54 10.93
CA THR A 300 -10.38 -7.61 11.81
C THR A 300 -11.88 -7.53 11.51
N HIS A 301 -12.28 -7.50 10.23
CA HIS A 301 -13.66 -7.25 9.81
C HIS A 301 -14.43 -8.53 9.45
N ARG A 302 -13.77 -9.66 9.38
CA ARG A 302 -14.33 -11.00 9.21
C ARG A 302 -13.87 -11.89 10.38
N ASP A 303 -12.98 -12.84 10.17
CA ASP A 303 -12.39 -13.67 11.22
C ASP A 303 -11.05 -14.29 10.77
N GLU A 304 -10.46 -15.13 11.63
CA GLU A 304 -9.16 -15.76 11.42
C GLU A 304 -9.06 -16.68 10.18
N ARG A 305 -10.19 -17.13 9.64
CA ARG A 305 -10.24 -17.95 8.40
C ARG A 305 -9.81 -17.17 7.17
N PHE A 306 -9.90 -15.84 7.22
CA PHE A 306 -9.56 -14.93 6.14
C PHE A 306 -8.11 -14.41 6.23
N LYS A 307 -7.22 -15.26 6.72
CA LYS A 307 -5.80 -14.99 6.84
C LYS A 307 -5.00 -15.73 5.78
N ILE A 308 -4.07 -15.02 5.13
CA ILE A 308 -3.06 -15.66 4.29
C ILE A 308 -2.02 -16.34 5.20
N ASP A 309 -2.06 -17.68 5.26
CA ASP A 309 -1.09 -18.45 6.03
C ASP A 309 0.11 -18.86 5.17
N PRO A 310 1.32 -18.31 5.43
CA PRO A 310 2.53 -18.66 4.69
C PRO A 310 2.94 -20.12 4.80
N LYS A 311 2.43 -20.84 5.80
CA LYS A 311 2.75 -22.25 6.05
C LYS A 311 1.89 -23.21 5.24
N LYS A 312 0.78 -22.73 4.68
CA LYS A 312 -0.20 -23.51 3.93
C LYS A 312 0.36 -24.06 2.62
N SER A 313 1.24 -23.29 1.96
CA SER A 313 1.92 -23.73 0.73
C SER A 313 3.25 -23.01 0.51
N THR A 314 4.11 -23.60 -0.33
CA THR A 314 5.37 -22.96 -0.76
C THR A 314 5.11 -21.63 -1.47
N GLY A 315 4.04 -21.53 -2.26
CA GLY A 315 3.65 -20.31 -2.96
C GLY A 315 3.30 -19.18 -2.00
N LEU A 316 2.48 -19.44 -0.99
CA LEU A 316 2.13 -18.47 0.04
C LEU A 316 3.36 -18.07 0.90
N GLY A 317 4.29 -18.99 1.13
CA GLY A 317 5.58 -18.70 1.75
C GLY A 317 6.44 -17.74 0.92
N LYS A 318 6.51 -17.92 -0.41
CA LYS A 318 7.19 -16.98 -1.34
C LYS A 318 6.53 -15.61 -1.32
N TYR A 319 5.21 -15.56 -1.41
CA TYR A 319 4.45 -14.33 -1.31
C TYR A 319 4.74 -13.55 -0.01
N ALA A 320 4.80 -14.22 1.13
CA ALA A 320 5.11 -13.56 2.40
C ALA A 320 6.51 -12.95 2.42
N ARG A 321 7.51 -13.62 1.79
CA ARG A 321 8.86 -13.05 1.63
C ARG A 321 8.86 -11.82 0.71
N TRP A 322 8.15 -11.91 -0.42
CA TRP A 322 7.96 -10.79 -1.33
C TRP A 322 7.31 -9.59 -0.64
N LEU A 323 6.21 -9.81 0.10
CA LEU A 323 5.52 -8.75 0.83
C LEU A 323 6.43 -8.07 1.85
N ARG A 324 7.24 -8.85 2.57
CA ARG A 324 8.26 -8.32 3.49
C ARG A 324 9.29 -7.47 2.75
N ALA A 325 9.83 -7.95 1.65
CA ALA A 325 10.80 -7.21 0.84
C ALA A 325 10.22 -5.89 0.30
N MET A 326 8.94 -5.87 -0.09
CA MET A 326 8.24 -4.63 -0.43
C MET A 326 8.18 -3.67 0.75
N CYS A 327 7.78 -4.16 1.94
CA CYS A 327 7.65 -3.35 3.15
C CYS A 327 9.01 -2.87 3.73
N GLU A 328 10.15 -3.44 3.35
CA GLU A 328 11.48 -2.99 3.77
C GLU A 328 12.01 -1.82 2.93
N ARG A 329 11.38 -1.49 1.83
CA ARG A 329 11.82 -0.40 0.94
C ARG A 329 11.36 0.97 1.45
N GLN A 330 12.27 1.94 1.43
CA GLN A 330 11.98 3.31 1.90
C GLN A 330 10.96 4.04 1.02
N ASP A 331 11.02 3.86 -0.30
CA ASP A 331 10.05 4.42 -1.25
C ASP A 331 8.63 3.87 -1.00
N VAL A 332 8.50 2.61 -0.59
CA VAL A 332 7.23 1.99 -0.22
C VAL A 332 6.72 2.49 1.13
N LEU A 333 7.60 2.52 2.13
CA LEU A 333 7.25 2.91 3.50
C LEU A 333 6.65 4.31 3.60
N ARG A 334 7.18 5.25 2.81
CA ARG A 334 6.65 6.62 2.75
C ARG A 334 5.22 6.72 2.23
N THR A 335 4.74 5.68 1.54
CA THR A 335 3.40 5.66 0.93
C THR A 335 2.33 5.00 1.80
N LEU A 336 2.74 4.34 2.89
CA LEU A 336 1.80 3.57 3.71
C LEU A 336 0.87 4.50 4.51
N PRO A 337 -0.44 4.30 4.44
CA PRO A 337 -1.37 5.03 5.30
C PRO A 337 -1.26 4.58 6.76
N ASN A 338 -1.79 5.40 7.67
CA ASN A 338 -1.98 4.98 9.05
C ASN A 338 -2.92 3.78 9.12
N TRP A 339 -2.48 2.71 9.80
CA TRP A 339 -3.22 1.44 9.82
C TRP A 339 -4.55 1.55 10.59
N GLU A 340 -4.55 2.19 11.75
CA GLU A 340 -5.74 2.36 12.58
C GLU A 340 -6.78 3.23 11.89
N GLU A 341 -6.36 4.31 11.25
CA GLU A 341 -7.25 5.16 10.44
C GLU A 341 -7.80 4.39 9.23
N TYR A 342 -6.97 3.54 8.62
CA TYR A 342 -7.39 2.72 7.50
C TYR A 342 -8.42 1.66 7.94
N LEU A 343 -8.25 1.01 9.09
CA LEU A 343 -9.23 0.06 9.63
C LEU A 343 -10.60 0.73 9.85
N GLN A 344 -10.61 1.93 10.44
CA GLN A 344 -11.85 2.69 10.64
C GLN A 344 -12.47 3.11 9.30
N HIS A 345 -11.65 3.47 8.32
CA HIS A 345 -12.12 3.84 7.00
C HIS A 345 -12.79 2.67 6.28
N ILE A 346 -12.13 1.51 6.25
CA ILE A 346 -12.58 0.35 5.47
C ILE A 346 -13.80 -0.35 6.09
N GLN A 347 -14.09 -0.10 7.37
CA GLN A 347 -15.27 -0.61 8.05
C GLN A 347 -16.56 -0.33 7.28
N ARG A 348 -16.67 0.83 6.63
CA ARG A 348 -17.85 1.20 5.81
C ARG A 348 -18.12 0.23 4.66
N TYR A 349 -17.10 -0.39 4.12
CA TYR A 349 -17.24 -1.46 3.13
C TYR A 349 -17.68 -2.76 3.79
N ALA A 350 -17.09 -3.09 4.93
CA ALA A 350 -17.34 -4.34 5.65
C ALA A 350 -18.74 -4.40 6.30
N ASP A 351 -19.27 -3.26 6.77
CA ASP A 351 -20.61 -3.16 7.36
C ASP A 351 -21.73 -2.87 6.33
N GLY A 352 -21.35 -2.76 5.04
CA GLY A 352 -22.27 -2.54 3.94
C GLY A 352 -22.80 -1.10 3.83
N SER A 353 -22.25 -0.12 4.58
CA SER A 353 -22.72 1.27 4.54
C SER A 353 -22.09 2.10 3.42
N ALA A 354 -20.96 1.68 2.84
CA ALA A 354 -20.31 2.39 1.72
C ALA A 354 -21.18 2.38 0.45
N ARG A 355 -21.32 3.55 -0.17
CA ARG A 355 -22.02 3.79 -1.44
C ARG A 355 -21.05 4.39 -2.46
N SER A 356 -19.94 3.69 -2.70
CA SER A 356 -19.01 4.00 -3.80
C SER A 356 -19.36 3.18 -5.05
N LYS A 357 -18.93 3.61 -6.24
CA LYS A 357 -19.08 2.85 -7.49
C LYS A 357 -18.61 1.39 -7.33
N VAL A 358 -17.44 1.21 -6.73
CA VAL A 358 -16.87 -0.12 -6.46
C VAL A 358 -17.77 -0.96 -5.55
N ALA A 359 -18.27 -0.39 -4.44
CA ALA A 359 -19.14 -1.12 -3.52
C ALA A 359 -20.50 -1.46 -4.14
N ASN A 360 -21.04 -0.57 -4.98
CA ASN A 360 -22.30 -0.79 -5.67
C ASN A 360 -22.16 -1.92 -6.71
N ALA A 361 -21.12 -1.90 -7.55
CA ALA A 361 -20.84 -2.97 -8.51
C ALA A 361 -20.74 -4.35 -7.82
N VAL A 362 -20.01 -4.43 -6.70
CA VAL A 362 -19.84 -5.69 -5.96
C VAL A 362 -21.15 -6.18 -5.32
N ARG A 363 -22.01 -5.28 -4.80
CA ARG A 363 -23.34 -5.65 -4.30
C ARG A 363 -24.24 -6.22 -5.39
N ASP A 364 -24.10 -5.72 -6.61
CA ASP A 364 -24.84 -6.21 -7.78
C ASP A 364 -24.23 -7.50 -8.37
N GLY A 365 -23.28 -8.13 -7.67
CA GLY A 365 -22.64 -9.39 -8.10
C GLY A 365 -21.53 -9.23 -9.13
N ARG A 366 -21.20 -7.99 -9.54
CA ARG A 366 -20.14 -7.67 -10.49
C ARG A 366 -18.76 -7.61 -9.81
N GLY A 367 -17.69 -7.64 -10.60
CA GLY A 367 -16.34 -7.36 -10.11
C GLY A 367 -16.16 -5.89 -9.74
N ALA A 368 -15.27 -5.60 -8.78
CA ALA A 368 -14.95 -4.23 -8.38
C ALA A 368 -14.38 -3.35 -9.53
N HIS A 369 -13.90 -3.98 -10.60
CA HIS A 369 -13.41 -3.33 -11.81
C HIS A 369 -14.47 -3.20 -12.92
N GLU A 370 -15.68 -3.73 -12.69
CA GLU A 370 -16.80 -3.77 -13.64
C GLU A 370 -17.90 -2.76 -13.23
N TYR A 371 -17.52 -1.66 -12.57
CA TYR A 371 -18.46 -0.62 -12.25
C TYR A 371 -18.97 0.08 -13.53
N ASP A 372 -20.24 0.47 -13.50
CA ASP A 372 -20.90 1.20 -14.57
C ASP A 372 -21.09 2.63 -14.12
N ASP A 373 -20.57 3.59 -14.89
CA ASP A 373 -20.58 5.00 -14.52
C ASP A 373 -21.99 5.59 -14.39
N GLU A 374 -22.96 5.07 -15.12
CA GLU A 374 -24.36 5.52 -15.05
C GLU A 374 -25.16 4.85 -13.95
N LYS A 375 -24.89 3.56 -13.67
CA LYS A 375 -25.64 2.77 -12.69
C LYS A 375 -25.07 2.87 -11.29
N ASP A 376 -23.72 2.91 -11.17
CA ASP A 376 -23.05 2.85 -9.89
C ASP A 376 -22.76 4.22 -9.29
N ASP A 377 -22.84 5.29 -10.08
CA ASP A 377 -22.89 6.65 -9.55
C ASP A 377 -24.30 6.88 -8.98
N VAL A 378 -24.37 7.01 -7.67
CA VAL A 378 -25.64 7.37 -7.03
C VAL A 378 -25.94 8.81 -7.42
N LYS A 379 -26.85 8.96 -8.39
CA LYS A 379 -27.35 10.27 -8.81
C LYS A 379 -28.00 10.95 -7.60
N GLU A 380 -27.76 12.24 -7.49
CA GLU A 380 -28.33 13.12 -6.47
C GLU A 380 -29.86 13.07 -6.42
#